data_d8dce53b10574d3545452a6870bdf03c
#
_entry.id   d8dce53b10574d3545452a6870bdf03c
#
_cell.length_a   1.000
_cell.length_b   1.000
_cell.length_c   1.000
_cell.angle_alpha   90.00
_cell.angle_beta   90.00
_cell.angle_gamma   90.00
#
_symmetry.space_group_name_H-M   'P 1'
#
loop_
_entity.id
_entity.type
_entity.pdbx_description
1 polymer ?
#
loop_
_entity_poly.entity_id
_entity_poly.type
_entity_poly.pdbx_seq_one_letter_code
_entity_poly.pdbx_strand_id
1 'polypeptide(L)'
;MITVGCAGFPVPATRYFREFLFVEVQETHLGKPGDGTVRRWRREAPDGFRFALLGPREVGQEGFRDGKVVETAMKTLLGVAKELEATTAVFVAPPDFPSSRANRTIVKDFLQMAKTKFDTVVFDPGPLWDPADIEPAATEAGALVVRDPLNQGPSKHPIAYYRLPGPAGHKSRYEDPAIERLAEIAKSLKHKEVTYVFTNVDMFADAKRFRKAMKL
;
A
#
# COMPACT_ATOMS: atom_id res chain seq x y z
N MET A 1 16.95 1.22 -0.64
CA MET A 1 16.36 1.37 0.73
C MET A 1 15.19 0.40 0.88
N ILE A 2 15.15 -0.36 1.98
CA ILE A 2 14.08 -1.34 2.26
C ILE A 2 13.22 -0.80 3.39
N THR A 3 11.91 -0.78 3.20
CA THR A 3 10.90 -0.39 4.20
C THR A 3 10.00 -1.58 4.49
N VAL A 4 9.73 -1.84 5.75
CA VAL A 4 8.82 -2.92 6.19
C VAL A 4 7.80 -2.35 7.16
N GLY A 5 6.53 -2.73 6.99
CA GLY A 5 5.46 -2.36 7.89
C GLY A 5 4.20 -3.19 7.69
N CYS A 6 3.12 -2.74 8.30
CA CYS A 6 1.84 -3.43 8.31
C CYS A 6 0.72 -2.55 7.74
N ALA A 7 -0.35 -3.20 7.33
CA ALA A 7 -1.61 -2.58 6.99
C ALA A 7 -2.38 -2.23 8.28
N GLY A 8 -2.32 -0.97 8.67
CA GLY A 8 -2.86 -0.48 9.94
C GLY A 8 -1.99 -0.76 11.15
N PHE A 9 -2.55 -0.51 12.31
CA PHE A 9 -1.90 -0.73 13.60
C PHE A 9 -2.46 -2.00 14.27
N PRO A 10 -1.86 -3.19 14.03
CA PRO A 10 -2.33 -4.45 14.62
C PRO A 10 -2.10 -4.56 16.14
N VAL A 11 -1.35 -3.61 16.68
CA VAL A 11 -1.10 -3.41 18.13
C VAL A 11 -1.23 -1.91 18.43
N PRO A 12 -1.33 -1.49 19.71
CA PRO A 12 -1.36 -0.06 20.05
C PRO A 12 -0.22 0.71 19.36
N ALA A 13 -0.53 1.88 18.80
CA ALA A 13 0.40 2.66 17.97
C ALA A 13 1.75 2.92 18.67
N THR A 14 1.73 3.23 19.97
CA THR A 14 2.95 3.42 20.79
C THR A 14 3.86 2.19 20.83
N ARG A 15 3.28 0.98 20.80
CA ARG A 15 4.05 -0.27 20.70
C ARG A 15 4.54 -0.48 19.27
N TYR A 16 3.71 -0.16 18.27
CA TYR A 16 4.06 -0.28 16.86
C TYR A 16 5.25 0.59 16.47
N PHE A 17 5.27 1.83 16.92
CA PHE A 17 6.33 2.81 16.66
C PHE A 17 7.71 2.41 17.19
N ARG A 18 7.78 1.49 18.15
CA ARG A 18 9.06 0.95 18.65
C ARG A 18 9.68 -0.09 17.71
N GLU A 19 8.86 -0.66 16.83
CA GLU A 19 9.26 -1.78 15.99
C GLU A 19 9.40 -1.40 14.52
N PHE A 20 8.61 -0.44 14.04
CA PHE A 20 8.55 -0.08 12.62
C PHE A 20 8.61 1.43 12.44
N LEU A 21 9.13 1.83 11.26
CA LEU A 21 9.18 3.23 10.80
C LEU A 21 8.19 3.51 9.64
N PHE A 22 7.23 2.63 9.43
CA PHE A 22 6.25 2.75 8.34
C PHE A 22 4.95 2.04 8.69
N VAL A 23 3.83 2.64 8.29
CA VAL A 23 2.50 2.03 8.33
C VAL A 23 1.68 2.43 7.10
N GLU A 24 0.86 1.51 6.58
CA GLU A 24 -0.19 1.81 5.61
C GLU A 24 -1.51 1.96 6.37
N VAL A 25 -1.98 3.21 6.54
CA VAL A 25 -3.20 3.53 7.31
C VAL A 25 -4.43 3.00 6.57
N GLN A 26 -5.15 2.07 7.20
CA GLN A 26 -6.31 1.40 6.61
C GLN A 26 -7.62 2.15 6.85
N GLU A 27 -7.69 2.93 7.92
CA GLU A 27 -8.90 3.62 8.35
C GLU A 27 -9.40 4.61 7.30
N THR A 28 -8.51 5.18 6.50
CA THR A 28 -8.85 6.09 5.40
C THR A 28 -9.65 5.43 4.27
N HIS A 29 -9.61 4.09 4.19
CA HIS A 29 -10.41 3.34 3.22
C HIS A 29 -11.90 3.30 3.57
N LEU A 30 -12.22 3.27 4.86
CA LEU A 30 -13.59 3.17 5.36
C LEU A 30 -14.20 4.53 5.73
N GLY A 31 -13.40 5.59 5.70
CA GLY A 31 -13.83 6.93 6.04
C GLY A 31 -12.70 7.79 6.62
N LYS A 32 -13.04 8.89 7.25
CA LYS A 32 -12.08 9.77 7.90
C LYS A 32 -11.80 9.28 9.32
N PRO A 33 -10.56 8.93 9.67
CA PRO A 33 -10.20 8.72 11.08
C PRO A 33 -10.47 9.98 11.90
N GLY A 34 -10.80 9.80 13.18
CA GLY A 34 -11.03 10.96 14.07
C GLY A 34 -9.81 11.90 14.12
N ASP A 35 -10.04 13.20 14.01
CA ASP A 35 -8.97 14.21 13.95
C ASP A 35 -8.00 14.12 15.14
N GLY A 36 -8.50 13.83 16.34
CA GLY A 36 -7.68 13.60 17.52
C GLY A 36 -6.76 12.38 17.40
N THR A 37 -7.23 11.33 16.73
CA THR A 37 -6.44 10.11 16.48
C THR A 37 -5.31 10.39 15.50
N VAL A 38 -5.62 11.05 14.39
CA VAL A 38 -4.64 11.40 13.34
C VAL A 38 -3.51 12.27 13.91
N ARG A 39 -3.88 13.36 14.63
CA ARG A 39 -2.89 14.23 15.29
C ARG A 39 -2.07 13.51 16.35
N ARG A 40 -2.68 12.59 17.11
CA ARG A 40 -1.97 11.78 18.09
C ARG A 40 -0.94 10.88 17.40
N TRP A 41 -1.31 10.16 16.32
CA TRP A 41 -0.38 9.32 15.58
C TRP A 41 0.83 10.11 15.08
N ARG A 42 0.60 11.30 14.48
CA ARG A 42 1.72 12.13 13.99
C ARG A 42 2.64 12.58 15.12
N ARG A 43 2.06 13.03 16.23
CA ARG A 43 2.82 13.50 17.41
C ARG A 43 3.63 12.39 18.08
N GLU A 44 3.08 11.18 18.16
CA GLU A 44 3.70 10.03 18.84
C GLU A 44 4.65 9.22 17.93
N ALA A 45 4.57 9.42 16.63
CA ALA A 45 5.47 8.78 15.68
C ALA A 45 6.91 9.29 15.85
N PRO A 46 7.89 8.39 15.80
CA PRO A 46 9.30 8.78 15.87
C PRO A 46 9.74 9.54 14.62
N ASP A 47 10.86 10.24 14.72
CA ASP A 47 11.49 10.92 13.59
C ASP A 47 11.73 9.94 12.44
N GLY A 48 11.44 10.38 11.20
CA GLY A 48 11.59 9.55 10.01
C GLY A 48 10.47 8.51 9.81
N PHE A 49 9.45 8.46 10.69
CA PHE A 49 8.31 7.59 10.50
C PHE A 49 7.47 8.05 9.30
N ARG A 50 7.12 7.10 8.43
CA ARG A 50 6.35 7.36 7.21
C ARG A 50 4.97 6.72 7.25
N PHE A 51 3.98 7.49 6.83
CA PHE A 51 2.61 7.04 6.65
C PHE A 51 2.32 6.90 5.15
N ALA A 52 1.74 5.77 4.74
CA ALA A 52 1.00 5.65 3.50
C ALA A 52 -0.49 5.62 3.82
N LEU A 53 -1.33 6.10 2.94
CA LEU A 53 -2.77 6.11 3.12
C LEU A 53 -3.44 5.15 2.14
N LEU A 54 -4.28 4.26 2.63
CA LEU A 54 -5.15 3.49 1.77
C LEU A 54 -6.27 4.40 1.27
N GLY A 55 -6.42 4.50 -0.05
CA GLY A 55 -7.40 5.35 -0.71
C GLY A 55 -8.84 5.02 -0.29
N PRO A 56 -9.74 6.00 -0.26
CA PRO A 56 -11.13 5.79 0.08
C PRO A 56 -11.77 4.75 -0.86
N ARG A 57 -12.56 3.83 -0.31
CA ARG A 57 -13.24 2.79 -1.09
C ARG A 57 -14.18 3.36 -2.15
N GLU A 58 -14.73 4.53 -1.91
CA GLU A 58 -15.62 5.23 -2.83
C GLU A 58 -14.94 5.48 -4.17
N VAL A 59 -13.64 5.72 -4.21
CA VAL A 59 -12.87 5.89 -5.45
C VAL A 59 -12.96 4.64 -6.33
N GLY A 60 -12.73 3.47 -5.74
CA GLY A 60 -12.86 2.20 -6.44
C GLY A 60 -14.31 1.88 -6.81
N GLN A 61 -15.26 2.12 -5.89
CA GLN A 61 -16.69 1.88 -6.11
C GLN A 61 -17.27 2.71 -7.27
N GLU A 62 -16.79 3.95 -7.45
CA GLU A 62 -17.11 4.80 -8.61
C GLU A 62 -16.27 4.43 -9.86
N GLY A 63 -15.52 3.34 -9.81
CA GLY A 63 -14.70 2.85 -10.92
C GLY A 63 -13.61 3.83 -11.34
N PHE A 64 -13.05 4.58 -10.39
CA PHE A 64 -12.00 5.59 -10.61
C PHE A 64 -12.40 6.76 -11.52
N ARG A 65 -13.70 6.97 -11.73
CA ARG A 65 -14.21 8.04 -12.58
C ARG A 65 -14.32 9.35 -11.83
N ASP A 66 -14.07 10.44 -12.54
CA ASP A 66 -14.32 11.77 -12.01
C ASP A 66 -15.79 11.94 -11.63
N GLY A 67 -16.02 12.64 -10.52
CA GLY A 67 -17.34 12.94 -10.01
C GLY A 67 -17.31 13.44 -8.59
N LYS A 68 -18.42 14.02 -8.15
CA LYS A 68 -18.54 14.67 -6.84
C LYS A 68 -18.20 13.74 -5.67
N VAL A 69 -18.50 12.43 -5.79
CA VAL A 69 -18.19 11.43 -4.76
C VAL A 69 -16.67 11.27 -4.64
N VAL A 70 -15.99 11.04 -5.77
CA VAL A 70 -14.54 10.88 -5.82
C VAL A 70 -13.82 12.15 -5.39
N GLU A 71 -14.26 13.32 -5.86
CA GLU A 71 -13.70 14.61 -5.43
C GLU A 71 -13.80 14.81 -3.91
N THR A 72 -14.96 14.50 -3.31
CA THR A 72 -15.17 14.62 -1.86
C THR A 72 -14.29 13.64 -1.09
N ALA A 73 -14.23 12.39 -1.54
CA ALA A 73 -13.38 11.36 -0.95
C ALA A 73 -11.90 11.73 -1.01
N MET A 74 -11.42 12.20 -2.16
CA MET A 74 -10.05 12.66 -2.35
C MET A 74 -9.73 13.89 -1.50
N LYS A 75 -10.64 14.85 -1.36
CA LYS A 75 -10.48 16.02 -0.47
C LYS A 75 -10.29 15.57 0.98
N THR A 76 -11.08 14.60 1.43
CA THR A 76 -10.96 14.03 2.78
C THR A 76 -9.60 13.34 2.97
N LEU A 77 -9.19 12.51 2.01
CA LEU A 77 -7.89 11.84 2.03
C LEU A 77 -6.73 12.83 2.11
N LEU A 78 -6.77 13.89 1.31
CA LEU A 78 -5.75 14.96 1.32
C LEU A 78 -5.69 15.71 2.66
N GLY A 79 -6.82 15.89 3.33
CA GLY A 79 -6.86 16.44 4.68
C GLY A 79 -6.10 15.56 5.68
N VAL A 80 -6.32 14.24 5.64
CA VAL A 80 -5.57 13.28 6.48
C VAL A 80 -4.10 13.23 6.09
N ALA A 81 -3.80 13.24 4.78
CA ALA A 81 -2.43 13.26 4.29
C ALA A 81 -1.63 14.45 4.84
N LYS A 82 -2.23 15.63 4.83
CA LYS A 82 -1.62 16.85 5.39
C LYS A 82 -1.31 16.71 6.88
N GLU A 83 -2.25 16.19 7.67
CA GLU A 83 -2.06 16.03 9.12
C GLU A 83 -1.00 14.98 9.47
N LEU A 84 -0.86 13.91 8.67
CA LEU A 84 0.13 12.85 8.87
C LEU A 84 1.45 13.10 8.14
N GLU A 85 1.54 14.16 7.34
CA GLU A 85 2.66 14.40 6.42
C GLU A 85 2.89 13.19 5.48
N ALA A 86 1.78 12.55 5.07
CA ALA A 86 1.82 11.37 4.22
C ALA A 86 1.93 11.77 2.75
N THR A 87 2.94 11.25 2.08
CA THR A 87 3.21 11.52 0.65
C THR A 87 2.92 10.32 -0.25
N THR A 88 2.46 9.21 0.34
CA THR A 88 2.13 7.97 -0.38
C THR A 88 0.64 7.66 -0.24
N ALA A 89 -0.02 7.37 -1.36
CA ALA A 89 -1.39 6.87 -1.40
C ALA A 89 -1.49 5.57 -2.20
N VAL A 90 -2.28 4.62 -1.68
CA VAL A 90 -2.53 3.30 -2.28
C VAL A 90 -3.99 3.20 -2.66
N PHE A 91 -4.31 2.99 -3.92
CA PHE A 91 -5.68 2.87 -4.41
C PHE A 91 -5.96 1.42 -4.83
N VAL A 92 -7.05 0.85 -4.35
CA VAL A 92 -7.41 -0.56 -4.55
C VAL A 92 -8.60 -0.66 -5.49
N ALA A 93 -8.48 -1.49 -6.52
CA ALA A 93 -9.61 -1.84 -7.37
C ALA A 93 -10.57 -2.77 -6.61
N PRO A 94 -11.90 -2.56 -6.73
CA PRO A 94 -12.87 -3.50 -6.18
C PRO A 94 -12.69 -4.91 -6.76
N PRO A 95 -13.09 -5.95 -6.02
CA PRO A 95 -12.91 -7.34 -6.46
C PRO A 95 -13.62 -7.69 -7.78
N ASP A 96 -14.68 -6.96 -8.10
CA ASP A 96 -15.52 -7.12 -9.30
C ASP A 96 -15.18 -6.12 -10.43
N PHE A 97 -14.14 -5.32 -10.28
CA PHE A 97 -13.73 -4.33 -11.27
C PHE A 97 -12.84 -4.96 -12.35
N PRO A 98 -13.35 -5.16 -13.60
CA PRO A 98 -12.63 -5.93 -14.61
C PRO A 98 -11.52 -5.15 -15.32
N SER A 99 -10.48 -5.87 -15.76
CA SER A 99 -9.37 -5.34 -16.56
C SER A 99 -9.77 -5.15 -18.04
N SER A 100 -10.76 -4.29 -18.32
CA SER A 100 -11.10 -3.91 -19.69
C SER A 100 -10.18 -2.79 -20.20
N ARG A 101 -10.10 -2.63 -21.55
CA ARG A 101 -9.35 -1.51 -22.15
C ARG A 101 -9.86 -0.16 -21.65
N ALA A 102 -11.18 0.01 -21.55
CA ALA A 102 -11.79 1.24 -21.04
C ALA A 102 -11.39 1.51 -19.59
N ASN A 103 -11.47 0.48 -18.72
CA ASN A 103 -11.11 0.63 -17.32
C ASN A 103 -9.60 0.88 -17.13
N ARG A 104 -8.73 0.30 -17.95
CA ARG A 104 -7.29 0.63 -17.91
C ARG A 104 -7.01 2.10 -18.23
N THR A 105 -7.74 2.67 -19.21
CA THR A 105 -7.62 4.10 -19.52
C THR A 105 -8.10 4.97 -18.36
N ILE A 106 -9.28 4.66 -17.79
CA ILE A 106 -9.84 5.40 -16.65
C ILE A 106 -8.89 5.35 -15.44
N VAL A 107 -8.38 4.16 -15.11
CA VAL A 107 -7.42 4.00 -14.01
C VAL A 107 -6.15 4.81 -14.28
N LYS A 108 -5.61 4.76 -15.50
CA LYS A 108 -4.44 5.56 -15.85
C LYS A 108 -4.68 7.05 -15.63
N ASP A 109 -5.79 7.59 -16.13
CA ASP A 109 -6.12 9.00 -15.99
C ASP A 109 -6.28 9.40 -14.51
N PHE A 110 -6.95 8.55 -13.72
CA PHE A 110 -7.05 8.73 -12.27
C PHE A 110 -5.67 8.73 -11.59
N LEU A 111 -4.79 7.77 -11.92
CA LEU A 111 -3.45 7.69 -11.35
C LEU A 111 -2.60 8.92 -11.69
N GLN A 112 -2.71 9.44 -12.91
CA GLN A 112 -2.06 10.70 -13.32
C GLN A 112 -2.55 11.87 -12.46
N MET A 113 -3.86 11.99 -12.25
CA MET A 113 -4.43 13.01 -11.38
C MET A 113 -3.95 12.84 -9.93
N ALA A 114 -3.99 11.63 -9.38
CA ALA A 114 -3.53 11.35 -8.02
C ALA A 114 -2.03 11.67 -7.84
N LYS A 115 -1.22 11.45 -8.88
CA LYS A 115 0.23 11.76 -8.89
C LYS A 115 0.51 13.26 -8.75
N THR A 116 -0.42 14.12 -9.10
CA THR A 116 -0.28 15.57 -8.85
C THR A 116 -0.47 15.95 -7.38
N LYS A 117 -0.93 15.01 -6.53
CA LYS A 117 -1.26 15.21 -5.12
C LYS A 117 -0.36 14.45 -4.16
N PHE A 118 0.25 13.36 -4.62
CA PHE A 118 1.11 12.48 -3.82
C PHE A 118 2.43 12.22 -4.53
N ASP A 119 3.54 12.17 -3.79
CA ASP A 119 4.85 11.84 -4.33
C ASP A 119 4.93 10.39 -4.82
N THR A 120 4.23 9.49 -4.14
CA THR A 120 4.11 8.09 -4.51
C THR A 120 2.64 7.69 -4.58
N VAL A 121 2.24 7.23 -5.77
CA VAL A 121 0.92 6.66 -6.01
C VAL A 121 1.10 5.18 -6.32
N VAL A 122 0.31 4.36 -5.64
CA VAL A 122 0.34 2.90 -5.79
C VAL A 122 -1.06 2.42 -6.17
N PHE A 123 -1.14 1.54 -7.15
CA PHE A 123 -2.38 0.89 -7.56
C PHE A 123 -2.34 -0.59 -7.21
N ASP A 124 -3.33 -1.04 -6.43
CA ASP A 124 -3.60 -2.45 -6.18
C ASP A 124 -4.72 -2.92 -7.12
N PRO A 125 -4.39 -3.69 -8.16
CA PRO A 125 -5.33 -3.98 -9.24
C PRO A 125 -6.44 -4.96 -8.85
N GLY A 126 -6.35 -5.60 -7.69
CA GLY A 126 -7.32 -6.62 -7.28
C GLY A 126 -7.23 -7.92 -8.09
N PRO A 127 -8.15 -8.89 -7.83
CA PRO A 127 -8.01 -10.26 -8.32
C PRO A 127 -8.34 -10.45 -9.80
N LEU A 128 -9.06 -9.53 -10.44
CA LEU A 128 -9.46 -9.63 -11.86
C LEU A 128 -8.42 -9.03 -12.83
N TRP A 129 -7.28 -8.59 -12.32
CA TRP A 129 -6.24 -7.98 -13.12
C TRP A 129 -4.94 -8.78 -13.00
N ASP A 130 -4.29 -9.04 -14.12
CA ASP A 130 -2.87 -9.34 -14.06
C ASP A 130 -2.10 -8.03 -13.83
N PRO A 131 -1.24 -7.93 -12.81
CA PRO A 131 -0.40 -6.75 -12.62
C PRO A 131 0.37 -6.36 -13.87
N ALA A 132 0.80 -7.32 -14.70
CA ALA A 132 1.51 -7.06 -15.93
C ALA A 132 0.68 -6.30 -16.98
N ASP A 133 -0.65 -6.45 -16.95
CA ASP A 133 -1.55 -5.75 -17.90
C ASP A 133 -1.64 -4.25 -17.63
N ILE A 134 -1.52 -3.84 -16.37
CA ILE A 134 -1.65 -2.44 -15.96
C ILE A 134 -0.30 -1.74 -15.76
N GLU A 135 0.79 -2.49 -15.53
CA GLU A 135 2.11 -1.90 -15.29
C GLU A 135 2.54 -0.85 -16.33
N PRO A 136 2.36 -1.07 -17.65
CA PRO A 136 2.75 -0.05 -18.63
C PRO A 136 1.98 1.27 -18.45
N ALA A 137 0.67 1.19 -18.26
CA ALA A 137 -0.19 2.36 -18.07
C ALA A 137 0.07 3.06 -16.72
N ALA A 138 0.28 2.28 -15.65
CA ALA A 138 0.64 2.82 -14.34
C ALA A 138 2.01 3.51 -14.38
N THR A 139 3.01 2.92 -15.03
CA THR A 139 4.34 3.51 -15.20
C THR A 139 4.27 4.82 -15.98
N GLU A 140 3.49 4.87 -17.06
CA GLU A 140 3.26 6.10 -17.83
C GLU A 140 2.57 7.19 -16.96
N ALA A 141 1.69 6.79 -16.05
CA ALA A 141 1.06 7.68 -15.07
C ALA A 141 1.99 8.07 -13.91
N GLY A 142 3.20 7.53 -13.83
CA GLY A 142 4.12 7.73 -12.70
C GLY A 142 3.72 7.01 -11.42
N ALA A 143 2.90 5.96 -11.53
CA ALA A 143 2.41 5.16 -10.40
C ALA A 143 3.07 3.77 -10.37
N LEU A 144 3.04 3.15 -9.18
CA LEU A 144 3.49 1.78 -8.95
C LEU A 144 2.31 0.82 -8.96
N VAL A 145 2.55 -0.43 -9.31
CA VAL A 145 1.55 -1.50 -9.19
C VAL A 145 1.94 -2.44 -8.06
N VAL A 146 0.98 -2.74 -7.19
CA VAL A 146 1.15 -3.73 -6.13
C VAL A 146 1.43 -5.11 -6.72
N ARG A 147 2.37 -5.82 -6.12
CA ARG A 147 2.60 -7.25 -6.34
C ARG A 147 2.76 -8.00 -5.02
N ASP A 148 2.49 -9.27 -5.06
CA ASP A 148 2.98 -10.25 -4.09
C ASP A 148 4.17 -11.00 -4.71
N PRO A 149 5.41 -10.76 -4.25
CA PRO A 149 6.59 -11.35 -4.87
C PRO A 149 6.66 -12.87 -4.72
N LEU A 150 5.94 -13.45 -3.76
CA LEU A 150 5.86 -14.90 -3.57
C LEU A 150 4.95 -15.58 -4.60
N ASN A 151 3.87 -14.92 -5.02
CA ASN A 151 2.84 -15.49 -5.90
C ASN A 151 2.91 -14.97 -7.34
N GLN A 152 3.24 -13.67 -7.52
CA GLN A 152 3.20 -12.99 -8.81
C GLN A 152 4.62 -12.66 -9.35
N GLY A 153 5.64 -13.02 -8.55
CA GLY A 153 7.02 -12.60 -8.82
C GLY A 153 7.29 -11.13 -8.56
N PRO A 154 8.57 -10.75 -8.49
CA PRO A 154 8.97 -9.39 -8.17
C PRO A 154 8.70 -8.43 -9.33
N SER A 155 8.48 -7.16 -9.00
CA SER A 155 8.45 -6.06 -9.97
C SER A 155 9.82 -5.85 -10.60
N LYS A 156 9.84 -5.45 -11.88
CA LYS A 156 11.06 -5.04 -12.59
C LYS A 156 11.35 -3.55 -12.43
N HIS A 157 10.40 -2.78 -11.86
CA HIS A 157 10.57 -1.35 -11.65
C HIS A 157 11.61 -1.08 -10.55
N PRO A 158 12.45 -0.05 -10.65
CA PRO A 158 13.47 0.26 -9.64
C PRO A 158 12.91 0.63 -8.27
N ILE A 159 11.65 1.04 -8.21
CA ILE A 159 10.89 1.27 -6.98
C ILE A 159 9.74 0.26 -6.96
N ALA A 160 9.54 -0.44 -5.84
CA ALA A 160 8.49 -1.44 -5.71
C ALA A 160 7.67 -1.29 -4.43
N TYR A 161 6.41 -1.70 -4.51
CA TYR A 161 5.48 -1.73 -3.39
C TYR A 161 4.81 -3.11 -3.35
N TYR A 162 5.12 -3.88 -2.33
CA TYR A 162 4.63 -5.24 -2.15
C TYR A 162 3.61 -5.28 -1.04
N ARG A 163 2.43 -5.84 -1.30
CA ARG A 163 1.44 -6.17 -0.28
C ARG A 163 1.40 -7.68 -0.10
N LEU A 164 1.45 -8.12 1.14
CA LEU A 164 1.65 -9.52 1.54
C LEU A 164 0.41 -10.01 2.30
N PRO A 165 -0.61 -10.53 1.58
CA PRO A 165 -1.88 -10.88 2.18
C PRO A 165 -1.86 -12.22 2.96
N GLY A 166 -0.76 -12.96 2.91
CA GLY A 166 -0.68 -14.32 3.42
C GLY A 166 -0.87 -15.37 2.32
N PRO A 167 -0.36 -16.60 2.52
CA PRO A 167 -0.34 -17.64 1.49
C PRO A 167 -1.74 -18.11 1.06
N ALA A 168 -2.74 -17.97 1.93
CA ALA A 168 -4.14 -18.28 1.65
C ALA A 168 -5.06 -17.07 1.93
N GLY A 169 -4.55 -15.85 1.71
CA GLY A 169 -5.25 -14.59 1.94
C GLY A 169 -5.15 -14.09 3.38
N HIS A 170 -5.87 -13.01 3.68
CA HIS A 170 -5.72 -12.22 4.92
C HIS A 170 -5.88 -13.00 6.24
N LYS A 171 -6.59 -14.12 6.23
CA LYS A 171 -6.80 -14.96 7.43
C LYS A 171 -5.68 -15.96 7.68
N SER A 172 -4.68 -16.03 6.81
CA SER A 172 -3.55 -16.94 6.94
C SER A 172 -2.31 -16.23 7.49
N ARG A 173 -1.37 -16.99 8.01
CA ARG A 173 -0.06 -16.53 8.45
C ARG A 173 1.03 -17.16 7.58
N TYR A 174 2.17 -16.51 7.52
CA TYR A 174 3.34 -17.06 6.83
C TYR A 174 4.07 -18.06 7.74
N GLU A 175 4.33 -19.26 7.25
CA GLU A 175 5.25 -20.20 7.88
C GLU A 175 6.71 -19.76 7.65
N ASP A 176 7.64 -20.25 8.47
CA ASP A 176 9.06 -19.84 8.40
C ASP A 176 9.68 -20.01 7.01
N PRO A 177 9.45 -21.14 6.28
CA PRO A 177 10.00 -21.29 4.92
C PRO A 177 9.52 -20.21 3.94
N ALA A 178 8.28 -19.71 4.09
CA ALA A 178 7.77 -18.65 3.23
C ALA A 178 8.43 -17.28 3.55
N ILE A 179 8.67 -16.99 4.84
CA ILE A 179 9.42 -15.80 5.27
C ILE A 179 10.88 -15.85 4.78
N GLU A 180 11.52 -17.01 4.88
CA GLU A 180 12.89 -17.22 4.39
C GLU A 180 12.96 -17.01 2.88
N ARG A 181 12.04 -17.64 2.13
CA ARG A 181 11.94 -17.44 0.68
C ARG A 181 11.70 -15.98 0.29
N LEU A 182 10.83 -15.27 1.01
CA LEU A 182 10.60 -13.84 0.79
C LEU A 182 11.90 -13.05 1.02
N ALA A 183 12.67 -13.38 2.05
CA ALA A 183 13.92 -12.73 2.34
C ALA A 183 15.01 -13.04 1.27
N GLU A 184 15.05 -14.26 0.73
CA GLU A 184 15.93 -14.63 -0.38
C GLU A 184 15.59 -13.82 -1.64
N ILE A 185 14.30 -13.74 -2.00
CA ILE A 185 13.83 -12.91 -3.11
C ILE A 185 14.27 -11.46 -2.87
N ALA A 186 13.98 -10.90 -1.69
CA ALA A 186 14.32 -9.52 -1.37
C ALA A 186 15.82 -9.22 -1.47
N LYS A 187 16.68 -10.15 -1.05
CA LYS A 187 18.15 -10.02 -1.16
C LYS A 187 18.65 -10.12 -2.59
N SER A 188 17.95 -10.86 -3.45
CA SER A 188 18.34 -11.01 -4.86
C SER A 188 17.96 -9.81 -5.74
N LEU A 189 17.02 -8.97 -5.27
CA LEU A 189 16.50 -7.82 -6.00
C LEU A 189 17.36 -6.57 -5.79
N LYS A 190 17.53 -5.81 -6.87
CA LYS A 190 18.31 -4.55 -6.85
C LYS A 190 17.37 -3.34 -6.94
N HIS A 191 16.27 -3.33 -6.17
CA HIS A 191 15.44 -2.15 -6.10
C HIS A 191 16.20 -0.99 -5.45
N LYS A 192 16.05 0.20 -6.02
CA LYS A 192 16.51 1.44 -5.39
C LYS A 192 15.73 1.69 -4.09
N GLU A 193 14.42 1.48 -4.15
CA GLU A 193 13.51 1.59 -3.02
C GLU A 193 12.46 0.47 -3.09
N VAL A 194 12.16 -0.12 -1.95
CA VAL A 194 11.11 -1.14 -1.86
C VAL A 194 10.39 -1.07 -0.53
N THR A 195 9.06 -1.18 -0.58
CA THR A 195 8.20 -1.24 0.59
C THR A 195 7.49 -2.59 0.64
N TYR A 196 7.59 -3.27 1.78
CA TYR A 196 6.89 -4.52 2.09
C TYR A 196 5.83 -4.24 3.14
N VAL A 197 4.57 -4.44 2.80
CA VAL A 197 3.41 -4.22 3.67
C VAL A 197 2.72 -5.56 3.94
N PHE A 198 2.84 -6.04 5.15
CA PHE A 198 2.12 -7.23 5.58
C PHE A 198 0.66 -6.86 5.87
N THR A 199 -0.27 -7.60 5.26
CA THR A 199 -1.72 -7.31 5.34
C THR A 199 -2.52 -8.50 5.87
N ASN A 200 -1.85 -9.56 6.30
CA ASN A 200 -2.45 -10.78 6.84
C ASN A 200 -2.75 -10.68 8.35
N VAL A 201 -3.44 -11.67 8.90
CA VAL A 201 -3.87 -11.68 10.31
C VAL A 201 -2.73 -11.54 11.31
N ASP A 202 -1.57 -12.16 11.04
CA ASP A 202 -0.37 -12.13 11.89
C ASP A 202 0.68 -11.11 11.42
N MET A 203 0.24 -10.06 10.68
CA MET A 203 1.10 -9.08 10.01
C MET A 203 2.22 -8.51 10.90
N PHE A 204 1.96 -8.29 12.19
CA PHE A 204 2.96 -7.75 13.10
C PHE A 204 4.10 -8.72 13.37
N ALA A 205 3.75 -9.98 13.65
CA ALA A 205 4.74 -11.02 13.90
C ALA A 205 5.51 -11.38 12.63
N ASP A 206 4.81 -11.49 11.50
CA ASP A 206 5.40 -11.84 10.21
C ASP A 206 6.34 -10.75 9.70
N ALA A 207 5.95 -9.49 9.81
CA ALA A 207 6.81 -8.36 9.47
C ALA A 207 8.10 -8.32 10.33
N LYS A 208 8.00 -8.64 11.63
CA LYS A 208 9.18 -8.76 12.50
C LYS A 208 10.09 -9.92 12.11
N ARG A 209 9.51 -11.11 11.81
CA ARG A 209 10.28 -12.27 11.34
C ARG A 209 11.01 -11.95 10.02
N PHE A 210 10.32 -11.30 9.09
CA PHE A 210 10.92 -10.87 7.83
C PHE A 210 12.06 -9.85 8.04
N ARG A 211 11.86 -8.83 8.88
CA ARG A 211 12.94 -7.89 9.24
C ARG A 211 14.16 -8.59 9.82
N LYS A 212 13.94 -9.53 10.74
CA LYS A 212 15.03 -10.35 11.33
C LYS A 212 15.78 -11.15 10.25
N ALA A 213 15.06 -11.80 9.33
CA ALA A 213 15.66 -12.57 8.22
C ALA A 213 16.46 -11.67 7.25
N MET A 214 16.04 -10.40 7.11
CA MET A 214 16.73 -9.37 6.31
C MET A 214 17.85 -8.65 7.05
N LYS A 215 17.99 -8.83 8.37
CA LYS A 215 18.94 -8.12 9.24
C LYS A 215 18.75 -6.60 9.26
N LEU A 216 17.46 -6.18 9.28
CA LEU A 216 17.03 -4.76 9.29
C LEU A 216 16.73 -4.28 10.72
#